data_b8ce00c715fd726a16c2245af0c67524
#
_entry.id   b8ce00c715fd726a16c2245af0c67524
#
_cell.length_a   1.000
_cell.length_b   1.000
_cell.length_c   1.000
_cell.angle_alpha   90.00
_cell.angle_beta   90.00
_cell.angle_gamma   90.00
#
_symmetry.space_group_name_H-M   'P 1'
#
loop_
_entity.id
_entity.type
_entity.pdbx_description
1 polymer ?
#
loop_
_entity_poly.entity_id
_entity_poly.type
_entity_poly.pdbx_seq_one_letter_code
_entity_poly.pdbx_strand_id
1 'polypeptide(L)'
;MTSWQAVEVAPGIIRIESMLGPRPFAQYLLRDERALLADTGVKETPGTVILPALDGLEPDLIVLTHADVDHFGGNEAMRAAAMRALFCAHAADAPWIENRERILRERYGWYAAHGVGYDADTAQWLREAMGADVPVDLRLRGGEVIRLGPRLAVHVLHLPGHSPGHLGLWEPSSRTAIVMDAVLANGLLDVEGNVIHPAPYFDATAYENSARLLQRLEPRRLLTAHYEVIEGEEVDRFLADTLDFVERARRTVQNMLAEAGELTLAQLLERADRELGPFTSMPNELAGPLLAHLRELVAAGRAEESSGEPQVWRAVS
;
A
#
# COMPACT_ATOMS: atom_id res chain seq x y z
N MET A 1 20.06 -1.78 17.90
CA MET A 1 18.68 -1.82 18.44
C MET A 1 17.84 -0.98 17.51
N THR A 2 16.77 -1.52 16.97
CA THR A 2 15.83 -0.77 16.13
C THR A 2 15.21 0.31 17.02
N SER A 3 15.44 1.58 16.72
CA SER A 3 14.76 2.66 17.43
C SER A 3 13.31 2.70 16.98
N TRP A 4 12.39 2.66 17.93
CA TRP A 4 10.95 2.86 17.68
C TRP A 4 10.43 3.87 18.69
N GLN A 5 9.30 4.48 18.36
CA GLN A 5 8.56 5.33 19.28
C GLN A 5 7.06 5.11 19.10
N ALA A 6 6.28 5.39 20.15
CA ALA A 6 4.84 5.35 20.14
C ALA A 6 4.30 6.71 20.61
N VAL A 7 3.52 7.37 19.75
CA VAL A 7 3.01 8.72 19.99
C VAL A 7 1.52 8.75 19.72
N GLU A 8 0.73 9.30 20.66
CA GLU A 8 -0.68 9.56 20.44
C GLU A 8 -0.84 10.74 19.47
N VAL A 9 -1.39 10.45 18.29
CA VAL A 9 -1.54 11.44 17.20
C VAL A 9 -2.96 11.99 17.09
N ALA A 10 -3.95 11.27 17.66
CA ALA A 10 -5.33 11.71 17.83
C ALA A 10 -5.91 10.97 19.04
N PRO A 11 -7.02 11.41 19.65
CA PRO A 11 -7.60 10.78 20.83
C PRO A 11 -7.80 9.27 20.61
N GLY A 12 -7.05 8.45 21.36
CA GLY A 12 -7.09 6.99 21.27
C GLY A 12 -6.43 6.39 20.02
N ILE A 13 -5.72 7.19 19.19
CA ILE A 13 -4.98 6.72 18.02
C ILE A 13 -3.49 6.96 18.26
N ILE A 14 -2.74 5.87 18.36
CA ILE A 14 -1.31 5.84 18.65
C ILE A 14 -0.58 5.39 17.40
N ARG A 15 0.35 6.21 16.91
CA ARG A 15 1.31 5.87 15.87
C ARG A 15 2.49 5.15 16.51
N ILE A 16 2.78 3.95 16.04
CA ILE A 16 3.98 3.16 16.39
C ILE A 16 4.91 3.25 15.20
N GLU A 17 5.98 4.00 15.32
CA GLU A 17 6.89 4.25 14.20
C GLU A 17 8.27 3.63 14.40
N SER A 18 8.86 3.22 13.32
CA SER A 18 10.18 2.61 13.21
C SER A 18 10.77 2.90 11.82
N MET A 19 11.77 2.13 11.42
CA MET A 19 12.38 2.21 10.10
C MET A 19 12.28 0.88 9.37
N LEU A 20 11.99 0.93 8.08
CA LEU A 20 12.10 -0.20 7.14
C LEU A 20 13.17 0.13 6.11
N GLY A 21 14.40 -0.34 6.36
CA GLY A 21 15.56 0.10 5.58
C GLY A 21 15.75 1.63 5.71
N PRO A 22 15.85 2.38 4.61
CA PRO A 22 16.02 3.84 4.64
C PRO A 22 14.70 4.62 4.81
N ARG A 23 13.55 3.96 4.94
CA ARG A 23 12.23 4.58 4.92
C ARG A 23 11.60 4.63 6.31
N PRO A 24 10.91 5.73 6.69
CA PRO A 24 9.98 5.72 7.82
C PRO A 24 8.92 4.62 7.64
N PHE A 25 8.52 4.02 8.76
CA PHE A 25 7.54 2.94 8.73
C PHE A 25 6.68 2.96 10.00
N ALA A 26 5.37 2.94 9.85
CA ALA A 26 4.44 3.06 10.97
C ALA A 26 3.30 2.05 10.92
N GLN A 27 2.90 1.57 12.09
CA GLN A 27 1.65 0.89 12.38
C GLN A 27 0.82 1.75 13.31
N TYR A 28 -0.48 1.45 13.45
CA TYR A 28 -1.38 2.25 14.27
C TYR A 28 -2.15 1.38 15.25
N LEU A 29 -2.08 1.77 16.53
CA LEU A 29 -2.90 1.21 17.60
C LEU A 29 -4.04 2.16 17.91
N LEU A 30 -5.28 1.67 17.79
CA LEU A 30 -6.50 2.38 18.17
C LEU A 30 -7.02 1.76 19.45
N ARG A 31 -7.24 2.58 20.49
CA ARG A 31 -7.58 2.08 21.82
C ARG A 31 -8.64 2.92 22.53
N ASP A 32 -9.69 2.24 23.00
CA ASP A 32 -10.64 2.74 24.01
C ASP A 32 -10.86 1.63 25.06
N GLU A 33 -12.05 1.01 25.14
CA GLU A 33 -12.32 -0.18 25.95
C GLU A 33 -11.75 -1.46 25.29
N ARG A 34 -11.67 -1.45 23.97
CA ARG A 34 -11.03 -2.47 23.12
C ARG A 34 -9.89 -1.85 22.32
N ALA A 35 -9.04 -2.72 21.82
CA ALA A 35 -7.90 -2.32 21.03
C ALA A 35 -7.91 -2.94 19.63
N LEU A 36 -7.56 -2.13 18.62
CA LEU A 36 -7.37 -2.52 17.24
C LEU A 36 -5.96 -2.12 16.82
N LEU A 37 -5.21 -3.08 16.27
CA LEU A 37 -3.93 -2.81 15.61
C LEU A 37 -4.15 -2.81 14.09
N ALA A 38 -3.67 -1.77 13.40
CA ALA A 38 -3.60 -1.71 11.95
C ALA A 38 -2.20 -2.12 11.50
N ASP A 39 -2.14 -3.22 10.76
CA ASP A 39 -0.98 -3.91 10.20
C ASP A 39 0.01 -4.51 11.23
N THR A 40 0.81 -5.46 10.75
CA THR A 40 1.75 -6.23 11.58
C THR A 40 3.22 -6.04 11.17
N GLY A 41 3.47 -5.27 10.12
CA GLY A 41 4.82 -5.06 9.61
C GLY A 41 5.40 -6.28 8.88
N VAL A 42 6.72 -6.28 8.66
CA VAL A 42 7.45 -7.45 8.21
C VAL A 42 7.61 -8.46 9.35
N LYS A 43 8.09 -9.65 9.06
CA LYS A 43 8.23 -10.78 10.00
C LYS A 43 8.85 -10.42 11.34
N GLU A 44 9.85 -9.55 11.38
CA GLU A 44 10.57 -9.14 12.59
C GLU A 44 9.90 -8.00 13.35
N THR A 45 9.04 -7.21 12.69
CA THR A 45 8.42 -5.99 13.26
C THR A 45 7.64 -6.26 14.56
N PRO A 46 6.86 -7.35 14.69
CA PRO A 46 6.17 -7.62 15.95
C PRO A 46 7.10 -7.73 17.13
N GLY A 47 8.16 -8.52 17.01
CA GLY A 47 9.10 -8.77 18.13
C GLY A 47 9.97 -7.57 18.49
N THR A 48 10.33 -6.75 17.50
CA THR A 48 11.28 -5.64 17.67
C THR A 48 10.61 -4.28 17.91
N VAL A 49 9.36 -4.11 17.52
CA VAL A 49 8.65 -2.82 17.53
C VAL A 49 7.28 -2.93 18.20
N ILE A 50 6.37 -3.74 17.63
CA ILE A 50 4.95 -3.70 18.01
C ILE A 50 4.73 -4.21 19.43
N LEU A 51 5.21 -5.43 19.75
CA LEU A 51 5.01 -6.01 21.09
C LEU A 51 5.66 -5.18 22.21
N PRO A 52 6.90 -4.64 22.05
CA PRO A 52 7.44 -3.65 22.98
C PRO A 52 6.56 -2.40 23.14
N ALA A 53 6.00 -1.86 22.04
CA ALA A 53 5.14 -0.68 22.08
C ALA A 53 3.77 -0.95 22.71
N LEU A 54 3.23 -2.17 22.58
CA LEU A 54 1.98 -2.59 23.20
C LEU A 54 2.11 -2.78 24.72
N ASP A 55 3.30 -2.98 25.26
CA ASP A 55 3.61 -3.13 26.70
C ASP A 55 2.64 -4.10 27.40
N GLY A 56 2.44 -5.27 26.82
CA GLY A 56 1.56 -6.32 27.33
C GLY A 56 0.08 -6.16 26.97
N LEU A 57 -0.32 -5.13 26.24
CA LEU A 57 -1.67 -5.01 25.68
C LEU A 57 -1.87 -6.05 24.57
N GLU A 58 -2.92 -6.86 24.68
CA GLU A 58 -3.35 -7.77 23.62
C GLU A 58 -4.47 -7.09 22.81
N PRO A 59 -4.28 -6.79 21.51
CA PRO A 59 -5.35 -6.22 20.70
C PRO A 59 -6.50 -7.23 20.51
N ASP A 60 -7.74 -6.73 20.48
CA ASP A 60 -8.93 -7.54 20.17
C ASP A 60 -9.05 -7.82 18.67
N LEU A 61 -8.58 -6.88 17.85
CA LEU A 61 -8.64 -6.92 16.40
C LEU A 61 -7.29 -6.55 15.79
N ILE A 62 -6.90 -7.23 14.73
CA ILE A 62 -5.79 -6.86 13.86
C ILE A 62 -6.36 -6.67 12.45
N VAL A 63 -6.38 -5.45 11.97
CA VAL A 63 -6.84 -5.12 10.61
C VAL A 63 -5.62 -5.04 9.71
N LEU A 64 -5.53 -5.98 8.76
CA LEU A 64 -4.52 -5.99 7.71
C LEU A 64 -5.04 -5.17 6.56
N THR A 65 -4.45 -4.01 6.35
CA THR A 65 -4.98 -3.01 5.44
C THR A 65 -4.90 -3.46 3.99
N HIS A 66 -3.82 -4.15 3.61
CA HIS A 66 -3.64 -4.70 2.28
C HIS A 66 -2.59 -5.81 2.23
N ALA A 67 -2.44 -6.42 1.04
CA ALA A 67 -1.58 -7.57 0.84
C ALA A 67 -0.20 -7.18 0.31
N ASP A 68 0.54 -6.32 1.04
CA ASP A 68 1.97 -6.16 0.84
C ASP A 68 2.76 -6.64 2.06
N VAL A 69 3.94 -7.20 1.81
CA VAL A 69 4.72 -7.96 2.80
C VAL A 69 5.04 -7.17 4.07
N ASP A 70 5.24 -5.88 3.95
CA ASP A 70 5.51 -4.98 5.05
C ASP A 70 4.26 -4.59 5.87
N HIS A 71 3.07 -5.08 5.47
CA HIS A 71 1.82 -4.85 6.20
C HIS A 71 1.31 -6.10 6.91
N PHE A 72 1.58 -7.30 6.37
CA PHE A 72 1.09 -8.56 6.95
C PHE A 72 2.18 -9.58 7.29
N GLY A 73 3.45 -9.32 6.95
CA GLY A 73 4.56 -10.26 7.15
C GLY A 73 4.75 -10.71 8.59
N GLY A 74 4.38 -9.89 9.57
CA GLY A 74 4.44 -10.18 11.01
C GLY A 74 3.27 -11.00 11.56
N ASN A 75 2.32 -11.45 10.74
CA ASN A 75 1.10 -12.13 11.19
C ASN A 75 1.35 -13.35 12.07
N GLU A 76 2.33 -14.19 11.75
CA GLU A 76 2.67 -15.38 12.54
C GLU A 76 3.04 -15.01 13.97
N ALA A 77 3.93 -14.04 14.16
CA ALA A 77 4.37 -13.59 15.46
C ALA A 77 3.25 -12.91 16.26
N MET A 78 2.43 -12.10 15.59
CA MET A 78 1.25 -11.48 16.22
C MET A 78 0.19 -12.49 16.60
N ARG A 79 -0.06 -13.53 15.78
CA ARG A 79 -1.00 -14.61 16.11
C ARG A 79 -0.54 -15.40 17.34
N ALA A 80 0.77 -15.62 17.49
CA ALA A 80 1.33 -16.28 18.66
C ALA A 80 1.24 -15.42 19.94
N ALA A 81 1.41 -14.11 19.83
CA ALA A 81 1.39 -13.18 20.96
C ALA A 81 -0.03 -12.75 21.35
N ALA A 82 -0.95 -12.60 20.40
CA ALA A 82 -2.32 -12.16 20.58
C ALA A 82 -3.31 -13.25 20.12
N MET A 83 -3.33 -14.38 20.83
CA MET A 83 -4.07 -15.58 20.41
C MET A 83 -5.58 -15.37 20.28
N ARG A 84 -6.15 -14.38 20.97
CA ARG A 84 -7.59 -14.08 20.93
C ARG A 84 -7.96 -13.01 19.90
N ALA A 85 -6.96 -12.33 19.34
CA ALA A 85 -7.18 -11.31 18.34
C ALA A 85 -7.80 -11.91 17.07
N LEU A 86 -8.81 -11.22 16.51
CA LEU A 86 -9.38 -11.55 15.22
C LEU A 86 -8.60 -10.81 14.12
N PHE A 87 -8.03 -11.57 13.19
CA PHE A 87 -7.36 -11.02 12.01
C PHE A 87 -8.39 -10.71 10.93
N CYS A 88 -8.44 -9.46 10.53
CA CYS A 88 -9.40 -8.93 9.59
C CYS A 88 -8.67 -8.42 8.35
N ALA A 89 -9.17 -8.71 7.15
CA ALA A 89 -8.66 -8.16 5.90
C ALA A 89 -9.80 -8.02 4.88
N HIS A 90 -9.59 -7.26 3.82
CA HIS A 90 -10.55 -7.21 2.74
C HIS A 90 -10.66 -8.58 2.03
N ALA A 91 -11.89 -8.95 1.63
CA ALA A 91 -12.15 -10.23 0.97
C ALA A 91 -11.31 -10.46 -0.31
N ALA A 92 -10.90 -9.39 -1.02
CA ALA A 92 -10.09 -9.49 -2.23
C ALA A 92 -8.61 -9.75 -1.93
N ASP A 93 -8.06 -9.19 -0.85
CA ASP A 93 -6.65 -9.33 -0.49
C ASP A 93 -6.40 -10.55 0.43
N ALA A 94 -7.40 -11.00 1.18
CA ALA A 94 -7.29 -12.13 2.10
C ALA A 94 -6.64 -13.38 1.46
N PRO A 95 -6.96 -13.79 0.22
CA PRO A 95 -6.33 -14.96 -0.40
C PRO A 95 -4.81 -14.85 -0.60
N TRP A 96 -4.26 -13.62 -0.71
CA TRP A 96 -2.83 -13.36 -0.78
C TRP A 96 -2.20 -13.35 0.62
N ILE A 97 -2.87 -12.73 1.58
CA ILE A 97 -2.43 -12.65 2.99
C ILE A 97 -2.36 -14.06 3.62
N GLU A 98 -3.32 -14.92 3.31
CA GLU A 98 -3.43 -16.29 3.86
C GLU A 98 -2.49 -17.30 3.19
N ASN A 99 -1.84 -16.94 2.08
CA ASN A 99 -1.03 -17.88 1.30
C ASN A 99 0.18 -17.22 0.67
N ARG A 100 1.32 -17.42 1.30
CA ARG A 100 2.62 -16.88 0.94
C ARG A 100 3.07 -17.24 -0.49
N GLU A 101 2.87 -18.50 -0.90
CA GLU A 101 3.24 -18.93 -2.25
C GLU A 101 2.32 -18.29 -3.31
N ARG A 102 1.07 -18.03 -2.94
CA ARG A 102 0.12 -17.38 -3.83
C ARG A 102 0.49 -15.92 -4.09
N ILE A 103 0.80 -15.14 -3.05
CA ILE A 103 1.19 -13.74 -3.23
C ILE A 103 2.52 -13.62 -3.99
N LEU A 104 3.50 -14.49 -3.69
CA LEU A 104 4.77 -14.52 -4.42
C LEU A 104 4.57 -14.76 -5.91
N ARG A 105 3.61 -15.61 -6.30
CA ARG A 105 3.30 -15.89 -7.70
C ARG A 105 2.44 -14.82 -8.35
N GLU A 106 1.37 -14.39 -7.69
CA GLU A 106 0.30 -13.59 -8.30
C GLU A 106 0.51 -12.08 -8.14
N ARG A 107 1.11 -11.62 -7.02
CA ARG A 107 1.37 -10.20 -6.76
C ARG A 107 2.81 -9.81 -7.14
N TYR A 108 3.80 -10.55 -6.65
CA TYR A 108 5.20 -10.21 -6.87
C TYR A 108 5.80 -10.89 -8.13
N GLY A 109 5.42 -12.12 -8.43
CA GLY A 109 5.91 -12.86 -9.59
C GLY A 109 5.26 -12.46 -10.92
N TRP A 110 4.20 -11.70 -10.86
CA TRP A 110 3.40 -11.31 -12.03
C TRP A 110 4.18 -10.54 -13.10
N TYR A 111 5.08 -9.65 -12.70
CA TYR A 111 5.89 -8.84 -13.60
C TYR A 111 6.89 -9.66 -14.45
N ALA A 112 7.28 -10.84 -14.00
CA ALA A 112 8.26 -11.66 -14.69
C ALA A 112 7.81 -12.05 -16.12
N ALA A 113 6.51 -12.29 -16.33
CA ALA A 113 5.93 -12.57 -17.64
C ALA A 113 6.08 -11.41 -18.63
N HIS A 114 6.30 -10.19 -18.14
CA HIS A 114 6.51 -8.99 -18.95
C HIS A 114 8.00 -8.61 -19.08
N GLY A 115 8.92 -9.48 -18.65
CA GLY A 115 10.35 -9.18 -18.63
C GLY A 115 10.78 -8.19 -17.54
N VAL A 116 9.94 -7.97 -16.52
CA VAL A 116 10.16 -7.04 -15.40
C VAL A 116 10.06 -7.84 -14.10
N GLY A 117 11.11 -8.60 -13.76
CA GLY A 117 11.17 -9.36 -12.51
C GLY A 117 11.96 -8.62 -11.44
N TYR A 118 11.79 -9.04 -10.18
CA TYR A 118 12.71 -8.65 -9.12
C TYR A 118 14.06 -9.33 -9.32
N ASP A 119 15.13 -8.65 -8.90
CA ASP A 119 16.43 -9.30 -8.75
C ASP A 119 16.39 -10.38 -7.66
N ALA A 120 17.44 -11.22 -7.63
CA ALA A 120 17.49 -12.37 -6.73
C ALA A 120 17.45 -11.97 -5.25
N ASP A 121 18.08 -10.86 -4.88
CA ASP A 121 18.16 -10.38 -3.50
C ASP A 121 16.81 -9.86 -3.04
N THR A 122 16.13 -9.07 -3.86
CA THR A 122 14.77 -8.59 -3.60
C THR A 122 13.78 -9.75 -3.51
N ALA A 123 13.86 -10.72 -4.43
CA ALA A 123 12.99 -11.89 -4.41
C ALA A 123 13.23 -12.79 -3.17
N GLN A 124 14.45 -12.86 -2.68
CA GLN A 124 14.78 -13.54 -1.43
C GLN A 124 14.23 -12.76 -0.24
N TRP A 125 14.46 -11.44 -0.18
CA TRP A 125 13.94 -10.59 0.88
C TRP A 125 12.42 -10.70 1.01
N LEU A 126 11.66 -10.67 -0.10
CA LEU A 126 10.20 -10.83 -0.10
C LEU A 126 9.77 -12.14 0.57
N ARG A 127 10.51 -13.24 0.37
CA ARG A 127 10.22 -14.54 1.02
C ARG A 127 10.55 -14.53 2.52
N GLU A 128 11.66 -13.90 2.89
CA GLU A 128 12.16 -13.87 4.27
C GLU A 128 11.38 -12.90 5.16
N ALA A 129 10.86 -11.81 4.57
CA ALA A 129 10.09 -10.79 5.26
C ALA A 129 8.66 -11.24 5.65
N MET A 130 8.21 -12.40 5.15
CA MET A 130 6.94 -13.02 5.53
C MET A 130 7.16 -14.16 6.53
N GLY A 131 6.34 -14.21 7.59
CA GLY A 131 6.19 -15.37 8.47
C GLY A 131 5.43 -16.52 7.81
N ALA A 132 5.00 -17.51 8.59
CA ALA A 132 4.13 -18.58 8.11
C ALA A 132 2.73 -18.06 7.76
N ASP A 133 2.00 -18.83 6.96
CA ASP A 133 0.63 -18.55 6.57
C ASP A 133 -0.28 -18.46 7.82
N VAL A 134 -1.06 -17.39 7.90
CA VAL A 134 -2.03 -17.15 8.99
C VAL A 134 -3.40 -16.89 8.37
N PRO A 135 -4.44 -17.62 8.79
CA PRO A 135 -5.79 -17.40 8.32
C PRO A 135 -6.33 -16.02 8.70
N VAL A 136 -7.12 -15.42 7.80
CA VAL A 136 -7.95 -14.24 8.06
C VAL A 136 -9.27 -14.69 8.66
N ASP A 137 -9.57 -14.26 9.89
CA ASP A 137 -10.76 -14.69 10.63
C ASP A 137 -12.03 -13.99 10.12
N LEU A 138 -11.91 -12.69 9.77
CA LEU A 138 -13.03 -11.88 9.27
C LEU A 138 -12.69 -11.21 7.94
N ARG A 139 -13.54 -11.42 6.95
CA ARG A 139 -13.39 -10.79 5.63
C ARG A 139 -14.27 -9.56 5.53
N LEU A 140 -13.63 -8.39 5.52
CA LEU A 140 -14.26 -7.09 5.40
C LEU A 140 -14.51 -6.73 3.92
N ARG A 141 -15.35 -5.72 3.69
CA ARG A 141 -15.69 -5.22 2.34
C ARG A 141 -15.61 -3.70 2.21
N GLY A 142 -15.47 -3.00 3.35
CA GLY A 142 -15.70 -1.56 3.45
C GLY A 142 -17.15 -1.23 3.79
N GLY A 143 -17.33 -0.16 4.58
CA GLY A 143 -18.63 0.26 5.12
C GLY A 143 -18.93 -0.28 6.52
N GLU A 144 -18.14 -1.21 7.05
CA GLU A 144 -18.28 -1.67 8.42
C GLU A 144 -17.92 -0.56 9.42
N VAL A 145 -18.56 -0.59 10.59
CA VAL A 145 -18.23 0.29 11.72
C VAL A 145 -17.71 -0.55 12.87
N ILE A 146 -16.46 -0.35 13.24
CA ILE A 146 -15.80 -1.02 14.36
C ILE A 146 -15.87 -0.08 15.57
N ARG A 147 -16.62 -0.49 16.61
CA ARG A 147 -16.73 0.25 17.87
C ARG A 147 -15.74 -0.31 18.89
N LEU A 148 -14.77 0.49 19.29
CA LEU A 148 -13.77 0.12 20.28
C LEU A 148 -14.17 0.52 21.71
N GLY A 149 -15.19 1.37 21.84
CA GLY A 149 -15.75 1.82 23.11
C GLY A 149 -16.69 3.01 22.90
N PRO A 150 -17.07 3.71 23.97
CA PRO A 150 -17.99 4.83 23.89
C PRO A 150 -17.40 6.08 23.21
N ARG A 151 -16.06 6.20 23.18
CA ARG A 151 -15.35 7.37 22.66
C ARG A 151 -14.75 7.15 21.28
N LEU A 152 -14.51 5.89 20.88
CA LEU A 152 -13.78 5.57 19.65
C LEU A 152 -14.56 4.56 18.81
N ALA A 153 -14.90 4.98 17.61
CA ALA A 153 -15.44 4.13 16.56
C ALA A 153 -14.81 4.52 15.22
N VAL A 154 -14.47 3.53 14.41
CA VAL A 154 -13.90 3.76 13.08
C VAL A 154 -14.78 3.14 12.00
N HIS A 155 -14.85 3.82 10.87
CA HIS A 155 -15.49 3.33 9.66
C HIS A 155 -14.41 2.70 8.77
N VAL A 156 -14.64 1.47 8.35
CA VAL A 156 -13.77 0.78 7.38
C VAL A 156 -14.05 1.35 6.01
N LEU A 157 -13.03 1.89 5.37
CA LEU A 157 -13.08 2.39 3.99
C LEU A 157 -12.51 1.33 3.06
N HIS A 158 -13.13 1.11 1.91
CA HIS A 158 -12.51 0.38 0.79
C HIS A 158 -11.85 1.41 -0.12
N LEU A 159 -10.51 1.33 -0.24
CA LEU A 159 -9.66 2.28 -0.98
C LEU A 159 -8.82 1.53 -2.02
N PRO A 160 -9.46 0.87 -3.02
CA PRO A 160 -8.74 0.05 -3.99
C PRO A 160 -7.88 0.89 -4.93
N GLY A 161 -6.95 0.20 -5.61
CA GLY A 161 -6.07 0.78 -6.63
C GLY A 161 -4.62 0.39 -6.41
N HIS A 162 -4.07 0.62 -5.22
CA HIS A 162 -2.77 0.07 -4.79
C HIS A 162 -2.84 -1.46 -4.70
N SER A 163 -3.83 -2.00 -3.99
CA SER A 163 -4.25 -3.39 -4.11
C SER A 163 -5.76 -3.46 -4.35
N PRO A 164 -6.32 -4.60 -4.80
CA PRO A 164 -7.77 -4.75 -5.00
C PRO A 164 -8.58 -4.61 -3.72
N GLY A 165 -7.99 -4.97 -2.59
CA GLY A 165 -8.65 -5.02 -1.29
C GLY A 165 -8.10 -4.01 -0.27
N HIS A 166 -7.44 -2.94 -0.70
CA HIS A 166 -6.90 -1.98 0.24
C HIS A 166 -7.98 -1.37 1.14
N LEU A 167 -7.76 -1.43 2.45
CA LEU A 167 -8.64 -0.86 3.49
C LEU A 167 -8.00 0.37 4.12
N GLY A 168 -8.85 1.35 4.44
CA GLY A 168 -8.50 2.45 5.35
C GLY A 168 -9.44 2.47 6.55
N LEU A 169 -9.07 3.22 7.58
CA LEU A 169 -9.88 3.43 8.78
C LEU A 169 -10.16 4.93 8.95
N TRP A 170 -11.43 5.30 8.99
CA TRP A 170 -11.87 6.68 9.17
C TRP A 170 -12.43 6.89 10.57
N GLU A 171 -11.82 7.77 11.36
CA GLU A 171 -12.32 8.22 12.65
C GLU A 171 -12.95 9.62 12.48
N PRO A 172 -14.31 9.72 12.52
CA PRO A 172 -15.00 10.94 12.15
C PRO A 172 -14.91 12.05 13.20
N SER A 173 -14.73 11.73 14.50
CA SER A 173 -14.75 12.73 15.57
C SER A 173 -13.52 13.64 15.54
N SER A 174 -12.33 13.08 15.30
CA SER A 174 -11.08 13.82 15.11
C SER A 174 -10.80 14.14 13.64
N ARG A 175 -11.63 13.62 12.72
CA ARG A 175 -11.42 13.68 11.26
C ARG A 175 -10.06 13.11 10.87
N THR A 176 -9.71 11.94 11.43
CA THR A 176 -8.46 11.24 11.14
C THR A 176 -8.72 10.07 10.22
N ALA A 177 -7.99 10.01 9.10
CA ALA A 177 -8.00 8.89 8.16
C ALA A 177 -6.67 8.15 8.22
N ILE A 178 -6.69 6.87 8.59
CA ILE A 178 -5.55 5.94 8.47
C ILE A 178 -5.71 5.26 7.11
N VAL A 179 -4.83 5.60 6.18
CA VAL A 179 -4.96 5.20 4.77
C VAL A 179 -3.82 4.30 4.31
N MET A 180 -2.79 4.15 5.13
CA MET A 180 -1.60 3.38 4.82
C MET A 180 -1.08 3.71 3.40
N ASP A 181 -1.08 2.75 2.48
CA ASP A 181 -0.53 2.91 1.14
C ASP A 181 -1.59 3.16 0.04
N ALA A 182 -2.85 3.43 0.46
CA ALA A 182 -3.93 3.74 -0.48
C ALA A 182 -3.67 4.99 -1.32
N VAL A 183 -2.81 5.90 -0.85
CA VAL A 183 -2.34 7.12 -1.52
C VAL A 183 -0.91 7.42 -1.09
N LEU A 184 -0.02 7.72 -2.03
CA LEU A 184 1.43 7.81 -1.80
C LEU A 184 2.10 9.04 -2.46
N ALA A 185 1.32 10.09 -2.76
CA ALA A 185 1.83 11.28 -3.44
C ALA A 185 2.69 10.92 -4.67
N ASN A 186 3.95 11.33 -4.70
CA ASN A 186 4.87 11.06 -5.80
C ASN A 186 5.66 9.74 -5.64
N GLY A 187 5.48 9.00 -4.55
CA GLY A 187 6.23 7.78 -4.21
C GLY A 187 6.73 7.79 -2.77
N LEU A 188 7.54 6.81 -2.38
CA LEU A 188 8.02 6.72 -1.00
C LEU A 188 9.35 7.48 -0.84
N LEU A 189 9.51 8.09 0.33
CA LEU A 189 10.65 8.94 0.66
C LEU A 189 11.70 8.17 1.48
N ASP A 190 12.97 8.57 1.33
CA ASP A 190 14.00 8.28 2.32
C ASP A 190 13.95 9.29 3.48
N VAL A 191 14.85 9.13 4.46
CA VAL A 191 14.95 10.04 5.63
C VAL A 191 15.38 11.46 5.28
N GLU A 192 15.90 11.68 4.07
CA GLU A 192 16.30 12.99 3.58
C GLU A 192 15.18 13.69 2.79
N GLY A 193 14.07 13.00 2.56
CA GLY A 193 12.93 13.50 1.80
C GLY A 193 13.04 13.30 0.29
N ASN A 194 13.99 12.51 -0.19
CA ASN A 194 14.10 12.16 -1.60
C ASN A 194 13.09 11.06 -1.95
N VAL A 195 12.42 11.19 -3.08
CA VAL A 195 11.55 10.11 -3.61
C VAL A 195 12.45 9.02 -4.18
N ILE A 196 12.45 7.86 -3.53
CA ILE A 196 13.32 6.72 -3.88
C ILE A 196 12.58 5.53 -4.46
N HIS A 197 11.26 5.44 -4.25
CA HIS A 197 10.44 4.32 -4.67
C HIS A 197 9.19 4.85 -5.37
N PRO A 198 8.75 4.30 -6.51
CA PRO A 198 7.53 4.75 -7.18
C PRO A 198 6.30 4.52 -6.30
N ALA A 199 5.24 5.30 -6.48
CA ALA A 199 3.93 5.00 -5.90
C ALA A 199 3.29 3.84 -6.67
N PRO A 200 3.23 2.59 -6.13
CA PRO A 200 2.68 1.47 -6.87
C PRO A 200 1.15 1.47 -6.83
N TYR A 201 0.54 1.21 -7.98
CA TYR A 201 -0.89 0.90 -8.12
C TYR A 201 -1.11 0.02 -9.35
N PHE A 202 -2.19 -0.77 -9.33
CA PHE A 202 -2.51 -1.76 -10.38
C PHE A 202 -3.78 -1.42 -11.14
N ASP A 203 -4.59 -0.52 -10.58
CA ASP A 203 -5.81 0.03 -11.18
C ASP A 203 -5.81 1.54 -10.99
N ALA A 204 -5.49 2.28 -12.07
CA ALA A 204 -5.37 3.73 -12.04
C ALA A 204 -6.71 4.41 -11.72
N THR A 205 -7.80 3.93 -12.32
CA THR A 205 -9.14 4.47 -12.08
C THR A 205 -9.58 4.26 -10.63
N ALA A 206 -9.35 3.07 -10.06
CA ALA A 206 -9.67 2.80 -8.66
C ALA A 206 -8.80 3.65 -7.71
N TYR A 207 -7.50 3.79 -8.00
CA TYR A 207 -6.57 4.61 -7.22
C TYR A 207 -6.96 6.09 -7.19
N GLU A 208 -7.30 6.67 -8.36
CA GLU A 208 -7.85 8.03 -8.45
C GLU A 208 -9.14 8.18 -7.65
N ASN A 209 -10.06 7.23 -7.77
CA ASN A 209 -11.34 7.27 -7.05
C ASN A 209 -11.14 7.20 -5.54
N SER A 210 -10.16 6.43 -5.05
CA SER A 210 -9.77 6.36 -3.64
C SER A 210 -9.22 7.71 -3.15
N ALA A 211 -8.31 8.33 -3.90
CA ALA A 211 -7.80 9.67 -3.57
C ALA A 211 -8.92 10.73 -3.56
N ARG A 212 -9.82 10.70 -4.55
CA ARG A 212 -10.99 11.61 -4.60
C ARG A 212 -12.01 11.34 -3.49
N LEU A 213 -12.16 10.09 -3.03
CA LEU A 213 -12.97 9.77 -1.86
C LEU A 213 -12.39 10.44 -0.61
N LEU A 214 -11.08 10.33 -0.42
CA LEU A 214 -10.38 10.97 0.70
C LEU A 214 -10.50 12.49 0.63
N GLN A 215 -10.38 13.12 -0.54
CA GLN A 215 -10.64 14.56 -0.70
C GLN A 215 -12.07 14.94 -0.23
N ARG A 216 -13.08 14.14 -0.59
CA ARG A 216 -14.50 14.42 -0.17
C ARG A 216 -14.76 14.19 1.31
N LEU A 217 -13.98 13.34 1.99
CA LEU A 217 -14.04 13.16 3.44
C LEU A 217 -13.43 14.33 4.19
N GLU A 218 -12.60 15.14 3.51
CA GLU A 218 -11.91 16.30 4.06
C GLU A 218 -11.23 15.98 5.41
N PRO A 219 -10.34 14.99 5.50
CA PRO A 219 -9.70 14.64 6.75
C PRO A 219 -8.84 15.81 7.24
N ARG A 220 -8.87 16.05 8.56
CA ARG A 220 -7.95 16.99 9.20
C ARG A 220 -6.53 16.40 9.29
N ARG A 221 -6.46 15.06 9.36
CA ARG A 221 -5.24 14.29 9.51
C ARG A 221 -5.27 13.07 8.63
N LEU A 222 -4.18 12.85 7.92
CA LEU A 222 -3.96 11.67 7.09
C LEU A 222 -2.76 10.90 7.67
N LEU A 223 -2.95 9.62 7.90
CA LEU A 223 -1.97 8.72 8.48
C LEU A 223 -1.64 7.62 7.49
N THR A 224 -0.39 7.55 7.08
CA THR A 224 0.17 6.59 6.12
C THR A 224 1.20 5.68 6.80
N ALA A 225 1.68 4.64 6.11
CA ALA A 225 2.74 3.80 6.62
C ALA A 225 4.14 4.46 6.52
N HIS A 226 4.36 5.30 5.51
CA HIS A 226 5.69 5.71 5.06
C HIS A 226 5.96 7.22 5.10
N TYR A 227 5.03 8.02 5.63
CA TYR A 227 5.19 9.46 5.76
C TYR A 227 4.99 9.89 7.21
N GLU A 228 5.51 11.04 7.55
CA GLU A 228 5.13 11.71 8.79
C GLU A 228 3.62 11.96 8.84
N VAL A 229 3.12 12.35 10.01
CA VAL A 229 1.70 12.70 10.17
C VAL A 229 1.39 13.93 9.31
N ILE A 230 0.45 13.80 8.37
CA ILE A 230 0.06 14.85 7.44
C ILE A 230 -1.16 15.56 8.00
N GLU A 231 -1.11 16.88 8.17
CA GLU A 231 -2.19 17.65 8.82
C GLU A 231 -2.53 18.94 8.08
N GLY A 232 -3.79 19.38 8.25
CA GLY A 232 -4.29 20.66 7.74
C GLY A 232 -4.18 20.77 6.23
N GLU A 233 -3.64 21.87 5.72
CA GLU A 233 -3.50 22.14 4.27
C GLU A 233 -2.54 21.17 3.55
N GLU A 234 -1.67 20.49 4.29
CA GLU A 234 -0.78 19.50 3.71
C GLU A 234 -1.53 18.25 3.25
N VAL A 235 -2.69 17.94 3.85
CA VAL A 235 -3.55 16.83 3.42
C VAL A 235 -4.04 17.07 1.99
N ASP A 236 -4.55 18.27 1.70
CA ASP A 236 -5.05 18.61 0.37
C ASP A 236 -3.92 18.56 -0.67
N ARG A 237 -2.73 19.05 -0.28
CA ARG A 237 -1.54 19.01 -1.14
C ARG A 237 -1.10 17.57 -1.42
N PHE A 238 -1.03 16.72 -0.40
CA PHE A 238 -0.64 15.32 -0.53
C PHE A 238 -1.58 14.54 -1.46
N LEU A 239 -2.90 14.75 -1.33
CA LEU A 239 -3.89 14.14 -2.19
C LEU A 239 -3.84 14.68 -3.63
N ALA A 240 -3.55 15.98 -3.80
CA ALA A 240 -3.32 16.58 -5.12
C ALA A 240 -2.06 16.00 -5.77
N ASP A 241 -0.95 15.89 -5.05
CA ASP A 241 0.30 15.30 -5.54
C ASP A 241 0.10 13.83 -5.97
N THR A 242 -0.74 13.06 -5.23
CA THR A 242 -1.13 11.70 -5.62
C THR A 242 -1.83 11.68 -6.99
N LEU A 243 -2.81 12.56 -7.20
CA LEU A 243 -3.54 12.66 -8.48
C LEU A 243 -2.63 13.17 -9.61
N ASP A 244 -1.75 14.10 -9.31
CA ASP A 244 -0.77 14.63 -10.28
C ASP A 244 0.23 13.56 -10.71
N PHE A 245 0.67 12.67 -9.81
CA PHE A 245 1.54 11.54 -10.17
C PHE A 245 0.83 10.59 -11.13
N VAL A 246 -0.43 10.23 -10.86
CA VAL A 246 -1.24 9.38 -11.75
C VAL A 246 -1.38 10.00 -13.13
N GLU A 247 -1.66 11.31 -13.20
CA GLU A 247 -1.81 12.01 -14.49
C GLU A 247 -0.48 12.14 -15.24
N ARG A 248 0.64 12.35 -14.54
CA ARG A 248 1.98 12.33 -15.16
C ARG A 248 2.30 10.96 -15.73
N ALA A 249 2.09 9.88 -14.96
CA ALA A 249 2.32 8.52 -15.42
C ALA A 249 1.46 8.19 -16.64
N ARG A 250 0.17 8.59 -16.65
CA ARG A 250 -0.74 8.44 -17.79
C ARG A 250 -0.19 9.12 -19.03
N ARG A 251 0.22 10.38 -18.92
CA ARG A 251 0.78 11.16 -20.06
C ARG A 251 2.09 10.57 -20.56
N THR A 252 2.97 10.15 -19.65
CA THR A 252 4.23 9.50 -20.02
C THR A 252 3.98 8.24 -20.84
N VAL A 253 3.06 7.36 -20.42
CA VAL A 253 2.70 6.15 -21.19
C VAL A 253 2.14 6.51 -22.55
N GLN A 254 1.20 7.46 -22.63
CA GLN A 254 0.59 7.90 -23.89
C GLN A 254 1.61 8.44 -24.88
N ASN A 255 2.49 9.34 -24.42
CA ASN A 255 3.49 9.99 -25.27
C ASN A 255 4.52 8.96 -25.76
N MET A 256 5.07 8.15 -24.86
CA MET A 256 6.09 7.16 -25.22
C MET A 256 5.57 6.09 -26.19
N LEU A 257 4.32 5.65 -26.01
CA LEU A 257 3.71 4.68 -26.92
C LEU A 257 3.43 5.33 -28.29
N ALA A 258 2.95 6.58 -28.34
CA ALA A 258 2.72 7.31 -29.57
C ALA A 258 4.02 7.58 -30.35
N GLU A 259 5.10 7.93 -29.66
CA GLU A 259 6.40 8.20 -30.27
C GLU A 259 7.08 6.92 -30.81
N ALA A 260 7.00 5.82 -30.06
CA ALA A 260 7.65 4.58 -30.45
C ALA A 260 6.82 3.73 -31.43
N GLY A 261 5.51 3.95 -31.49
CA GLY A 261 4.58 3.11 -32.22
C GLY A 261 4.25 1.77 -31.53
N GLU A 262 5.27 1.11 -30.98
CA GLU A 262 5.12 -0.11 -30.19
C GLU A 262 6.18 -0.21 -29.08
N LEU A 263 5.82 -0.79 -27.95
CA LEU A 263 6.70 -1.00 -26.81
C LEU A 263 6.33 -2.27 -26.03
N THR A 264 7.35 -2.93 -25.45
CA THR A 264 7.16 -3.88 -24.35
C THR A 264 7.08 -3.13 -23.01
N LEU A 265 6.55 -3.77 -21.95
CA LEU A 265 6.53 -3.17 -20.61
C LEU A 265 7.94 -2.86 -20.09
N ALA A 266 8.91 -3.74 -20.35
CA ALA A 266 10.31 -3.52 -19.95
C ALA A 266 10.93 -2.28 -20.62
N GLN A 267 10.69 -2.07 -21.92
CA GLN A 267 11.14 -0.88 -22.65
C GLN A 267 10.46 0.40 -22.16
N LEU A 268 9.17 0.31 -21.87
CA LEU A 268 8.42 1.44 -21.32
C LEU A 268 8.93 1.80 -19.93
N LEU A 269 9.17 0.79 -19.05
CA LEU A 269 9.69 0.99 -17.70
C LEU A 269 11.04 1.71 -17.73
N GLU A 270 12.00 1.25 -18.55
CA GLU A 270 13.32 1.86 -18.66
C GLU A 270 13.26 3.35 -19.05
N ARG A 271 12.32 3.72 -19.93
CA ARG A 271 12.14 5.10 -20.38
C ARG A 271 11.41 5.93 -19.32
N ALA A 272 10.32 5.38 -18.77
CA ALA A 272 9.47 6.07 -17.81
C ALA A 272 10.18 6.33 -16.47
N ASP A 273 11.07 5.44 -16.03
CA ASP A 273 11.86 5.66 -14.83
C ASP A 273 12.76 6.91 -14.92
N ARG A 274 13.29 7.22 -16.12
CA ARG A 274 14.07 8.46 -16.35
C ARG A 274 13.23 9.73 -16.30
N GLU A 275 11.95 9.65 -16.61
CA GLU A 275 11.02 10.80 -16.66
C GLU A 275 10.28 11.01 -15.32
N LEU A 276 9.83 9.92 -14.70
CA LEU A 276 9.02 9.95 -13.47
C LEU A 276 9.87 9.85 -12.20
N GLY A 277 11.08 9.23 -12.28
CA GLY A 277 12.06 9.04 -11.23
C GLY A 277 13.32 9.89 -11.41
N PRO A 278 14.55 9.35 -11.36
CA PRO A 278 14.84 7.92 -11.25
C PRO A 278 14.60 7.34 -9.85
N PHE A 279 14.07 6.12 -9.78
CA PHE A 279 13.83 5.43 -8.54
C PHE A 279 15.00 4.50 -8.18
N THR A 280 15.49 4.61 -6.96
CA THR A 280 16.66 3.84 -6.48
C THR A 280 16.28 2.62 -5.63
N SER A 281 15.01 2.53 -5.22
CA SER A 281 14.44 1.42 -4.46
C SER A 281 13.30 0.80 -5.26
N MET A 282 13.41 -0.49 -5.59
CA MET A 282 12.40 -1.28 -6.30
C MET A 282 11.78 -0.58 -7.53
N PRO A 283 12.59 -0.07 -8.49
CA PRO A 283 12.09 0.69 -9.65
C PRO A 283 11.12 -0.12 -10.51
N ASN A 284 11.19 -1.45 -10.47
CA ASN A 284 10.27 -2.35 -11.17
C ASN A 284 8.82 -2.25 -10.66
N GLU A 285 8.55 -1.72 -9.46
CA GLU A 285 7.19 -1.43 -8.99
C GLU A 285 6.47 -0.35 -9.82
N LEU A 286 7.22 0.48 -10.55
CA LEU A 286 6.64 1.40 -11.54
C LEU A 286 5.88 0.66 -12.66
N ALA A 287 6.19 -0.61 -12.91
CA ALA A 287 5.49 -1.42 -13.91
C ALA A 287 3.99 -1.55 -13.65
N GLY A 288 3.54 -1.54 -12.39
CA GLY A 288 2.13 -1.54 -12.03
C GLY A 288 1.38 -0.33 -12.61
N PRO A 289 1.76 0.91 -12.25
CA PRO A 289 1.25 2.14 -12.86
C PRO A 289 1.28 2.15 -14.37
N LEU A 290 2.41 1.80 -14.98
CA LEU A 290 2.56 1.82 -16.43
C LEU A 290 1.58 0.86 -17.12
N LEU A 291 1.44 -0.36 -16.61
CA LEU A 291 0.52 -1.33 -17.18
C LEU A 291 -0.95 -0.94 -16.93
N ALA A 292 -1.27 -0.33 -15.78
CA ALA A 292 -2.61 0.19 -15.54
C ALA A 292 -3.01 1.19 -16.64
N HIS A 293 -2.12 2.11 -17.02
CA HIS A 293 -2.37 3.07 -18.09
C HIS A 293 -2.34 2.46 -19.50
N LEU A 294 -1.53 1.46 -19.76
CA LEU A 294 -1.60 0.70 -21.03
C LEU A 294 -2.97 0.03 -21.18
N ARG A 295 -3.51 -0.56 -20.11
CA ARG A 295 -4.85 -1.16 -20.07
C ARG A 295 -5.95 -0.12 -20.30
N GLU A 296 -5.82 1.09 -19.74
CA GLU A 296 -6.74 2.19 -20.04
C GLU A 296 -6.73 2.54 -21.54
N LEU A 297 -5.56 2.58 -22.17
CA LEU A 297 -5.45 2.83 -23.61
C LEU A 297 -6.09 1.73 -24.45
N VAL A 298 -5.87 0.46 -24.07
CA VAL A 298 -6.50 -0.69 -24.75
C VAL A 298 -8.01 -0.64 -24.60
N ALA A 299 -8.52 -0.39 -23.40
CA ALA A 299 -9.95 -0.28 -23.13
C ALA A 299 -10.61 0.89 -23.90
N ALA A 300 -9.85 1.97 -24.15
CA ALA A 300 -10.28 3.12 -24.94
C ALA A 300 -10.11 2.92 -26.45
N GLY A 301 -9.62 1.78 -26.94
CA GLY A 301 -9.33 1.52 -28.35
C GLY A 301 -8.17 2.35 -28.93
N ARG A 302 -7.32 2.91 -28.06
CA ARG A 302 -6.16 3.74 -28.45
C ARG A 302 -4.85 2.96 -28.48
N ALA A 303 -4.86 1.73 -28.00
CA ALA A 303 -3.76 0.78 -28.10
C ALA A 303 -4.31 -0.62 -28.34
N GLU A 304 -3.49 -1.47 -28.96
CA GLU A 304 -3.70 -2.91 -29.08
C GLU A 304 -2.60 -3.65 -28.34
N GLU A 305 -2.97 -4.76 -27.73
CA GLU A 305 -2.09 -5.65 -26.99
C GLU A 305 -1.86 -6.93 -27.79
N SER A 306 -0.59 -7.32 -28.03
CA SER A 306 -0.26 -8.56 -28.71
C SER A 306 -0.38 -9.77 -27.79
N SER A 307 -0.65 -10.94 -28.37
CA SER A 307 -0.65 -12.21 -27.64
C SER A 307 0.75 -12.88 -27.58
N GLY A 308 1.82 -12.18 -28.02
CA GLY A 308 3.19 -12.70 -28.07
C GLY A 308 3.92 -12.67 -26.72
N GLU A 309 5.04 -13.37 -26.62
CA GLU A 309 6.00 -13.27 -25.53
C GLU A 309 7.34 -12.75 -26.07
N PRO A 310 7.82 -11.58 -25.60
CA PRO A 310 7.16 -10.66 -24.66
C PRO A 310 5.93 -10.00 -25.27
N GLN A 311 4.98 -9.65 -24.40
CA GLN A 311 3.80 -8.89 -24.75
C GLN A 311 4.18 -7.47 -25.24
N VAL A 312 3.56 -7.00 -26.30
CA VAL A 312 3.83 -5.72 -26.96
C VAL A 312 2.53 -4.93 -27.04
N TRP A 313 2.59 -3.64 -26.73
CA TRP A 313 1.50 -2.68 -26.94
C TRP A 313 1.81 -1.79 -28.14
N ARG A 314 0.81 -1.61 -29.02
CA ARG A 314 0.88 -0.76 -30.21
C ARG A 314 -0.11 0.38 -30.14
N ALA A 315 0.34 1.58 -30.52
CA ALA A 315 -0.57 2.69 -30.68
C ALA A 315 -1.54 2.44 -31.85
N VAL A 316 -2.82 2.71 -31.62
CA VAL A 316 -3.84 2.73 -32.70
C VAL A 316 -4.00 4.18 -33.15
N SER A 317 -3.82 4.40 -34.47
CA SER A 317 -3.90 5.73 -35.10
C SER A 317 -5.36 6.24 -35.26
#